data_ebe7152a4677548e51e25086038e68b5
#
_entry.id   ebe7152a4677548e51e25086038e68b5
#
_cell.length_a   1.000
_cell.length_b   1.000
_cell.length_c   1.000
_cell.angle_alpha   90.00
_cell.angle_beta   90.00
_cell.angle_gamma   90.00
#
_symmetry.space_group_name_H-M   'P 1'
#
loop_
_entity.id
_entity.type
_entity.pdbx_description
1 polymer ?
#
loop_
_entity_poly.entity_id
_entity_poly.type
_entity_poly.pdbx_seq_one_letter_code
_entity_poly.pdbx_strand_id
1 'polypeptide(L)' 'MENRKVTLCPAGCGQCPDVEMAGDEVRIGEAGNLAVLKKDEWNLLVDLIQC' A
#
# COMPACT_ATOMS: atom_id res chain seq x y z
N MET A 1 -1.90 17.53 -2.23
CA MET A 1 -1.84 16.10 -1.89
C MET A 1 -0.58 15.49 -2.38
N GLU A 2 0.00 14.68 -1.57
CA GLU A 2 1.26 14.07 -1.90
C GLU A 2 1.06 12.67 -2.41
N ASN A 3 1.76 12.35 -3.48
CA ASN A 3 1.87 10.98 -3.93
C ASN A 3 3.09 10.38 -3.30
N ARG A 4 2.91 9.21 -2.75
CA ARG A 4 3.98 8.58 -2.01
C ARG A 4 4.05 7.11 -2.41
N LYS A 5 5.25 6.63 -2.64
CA LYS A 5 5.44 5.24 -3.03
C LYS A 5 6.53 4.64 -2.17
N VAL A 6 6.22 3.51 -1.57
CA VAL A 6 7.16 2.79 -0.71
C VAL A 6 7.17 1.34 -1.12
N THR A 7 8.34 0.78 -1.25
CA THR A 7 8.48 -0.64 -1.55
C THR A 7 8.64 -1.40 -0.24
N LEU A 8 7.76 -2.35 -0.02
CA LEU A 8 7.80 -3.17 1.18
C LEU A 8 8.71 -4.36 0.90
N CYS A 9 9.96 -4.20 1.21
CA CYS A 9 10.93 -5.23 0.88
C CYS A 9 11.86 -5.50 2.03
N PRO A 10 11.60 -6.55 2.82
CA PRO A 10 12.58 -6.97 3.80
C PRO A 10 13.81 -7.49 3.06
N ALA A 11 14.92 -7.47 3.69
CA ALA A 11 16.19 -7.82 3.06
C ALA A 11 16.10 -9.20 2.41
N GLY A 12 16.59 -9.31 1.19
CA GLY A 12 16.69 -10.59 0.52
C GLY A 12 15.44 -11.04 -0.20
N CYS A 13 14.47 -10.19 -0.27
CA CYS A 13 13.21 -10.50 -0.93
C CYS A 13 13.35 -10.35 -2.44
N GLY A 14 12.88 -11.32 -3.18
CA GLY A 14 12.91 -11.25 -4.64
C GLY A 14 11.70 -10.59 -5.24
N GLN A 15 10.61 -10.53 -4.52
CA GLN A 15 9.38 -9.90 -4.99
C GLN A 15 8.83 -9.06 -3.86
N CYS A 16 8.89 -7.76 -4.05
CA CYS A 16 8.49 -6.84 -3.01
C CYS A 16 7.30 -6.03 -3.50
N PRO A 17 6.18 -6.07 -2.80
CA PRO A 17 5.04 -5.26 -3.19
C PRO A 17 5.30 -3.80 -2.91
N ASP A 18 4.70 -2.96 -3.71
CA ASP A 18 4.77 -1.53 -3.54
C ASP A 18 3.48 -1.04 -2.89
N VAL A 19 3.61 -0.01 -2.07
CA VAL A 19 2.46 0.72 -1.57
C VAL A 19 2.54 2.12 -2.14
N GLU A 20 1.53 2.50 -2.89
CA GLU A 20 1.49 3.81 -3.52
C GLU A 20 0.27 4.56 -3.04
N MET A 21 0.49 5.73 -2.50
CA MET A 21 -0.60 6.61 -2.08
C MET A 21 -0.75 7.70 -3.12
N ALA A 22 -1.92 7.76 -3.72
CA ALA A 22 -2.20 8.72 -4.77
C ALA A 22 -3.56 9.35 -4.52
N GLY A 23 -3.57 10.57 -4.03
CA GLY A 23 -4.82 11.27 -3.75
C GLY A 23 -5.63 10.53 -2.70
N ASP A 24 -6.79 10.04 -3.10
CA ASP A 24 -7.70 9.37 -2.19
C ASP A 24 -7.56 7.85 -2.22
N GLU A 25 -6.59 7.34 -2.95
CA GLU A 25 -6.45 5.92 -3.12
C GLU A 25 -5.11 5.43 -2.63
N VAL A 26 -5.11 4.19 -2.16
CA VAL A 26 -3.87 3.49 -1.80
C VAL A 26 -3.84 2.22 -2.62
N ARG A 27 -2.75 2.03 -3.35
CA ARG A 27 -2.56 0.84 -4.18
C ARG A 27 -1.46 0.00 -3.58
N ILE A 28 -1.75 -1.26 -3.36
CA ILE A 28 -0.81 -2.17 -2.74
C ILE A 28 -0.63 -3.38 -3.63
N GLY A 29 0.61 -3.71 -3.92
CA GLY A 29 0.92 -4.88 -4.70
C GLY A 29 1.81 -4.56 -5.86
N GLU A 30 1.76 -5.41 -6.87
CA GLU A 30 2.58 -5.22 -8.06
C GLU A 30 1.74 -5.47 -9.29
N ALA A 31 2.33 -5.22 -10.44
CA ALA A 31 1.61 -5.33 -11.69
C ALA A 31 0.98 -6.70 -11.82
N GLY A 32 -0.29 -6.75 -12.12
CA GLY A 32 -1.02 -8.00 -12.25
C GLY A 32 -1.59 -8.52 -10.94
N ASN A 33 -1.24 -7.92 -9.82
CA ASN A 33 -1.71 -8.38 -8.52
C ASN A 33 -1.80 -7.19 -7.58
N LEU A 34 -2.72 -6.31 -7.88
CA LEU A 34 -2.79 -5.02 -7.22
C LEU A 34 -4.12 -4.88 -6.50
N ALA A 35 -4.06 -4.48 -5.25
CA ALA A 35 -5.25 -4.14 -4.47
C ALA A 35 -5.37 -2.63 -4.38
N VAL A 36 -6.56 -2.13 -4.62
CA VAL A 36 -6.82 -0.69 -4.56
C VAL A 36 -7.79 -0.43 -3.43
N LEU A 37 -7.40 0.42 -2.50
CA LEU A 37 -8.20 0.80 -1.36
C LEU A 37 -8.47 2.29 -1.40
N LYS A 38 -9.64 2.68 -0.95
CA LYS A 38 -9.90 4.09 -0.72
C LYS A 38 -9.26 4.51 0.59
N LYS A 39 -9.10 5.80 0.75
CA LYS A 39 -8.44 6.32 1.94
C LYS A 39 -9.12 5.86 3.23
N ASP A 40 -10.44 5.84 3.22
CA ASP A 40 -11.18 5.39 4.39
C ASP A 40 -10.91 3.93 4.70
N GLU A 41 -10.84 3.11 3.66
CA GLU A 41 -10.56 1.70 3.82
C GLU A 41 -9.14 1.48 4.31
N TRP A 42 -8.23 2.28 3.81
CA TRP A 42 -6.84 2.24 4.27
C TRP A 42 -6.76 2.55 5.74
N ASN A 43 -7.51 3.56 6.19
CA ASN A 43 -7.51 3.93 7.61
C ASN A 43 -8.03 2.81 8.48
N LEU A 44 -9.04 2.10 8.02
CA LEU A 44 -9.55 0.94 8.77
C LEU A 44 -8.51 -0.15 8.87
N LEU A 45 -7.76 -0.36 7.81
CA LEU A 45 -6.70 -1.36 7.83
C LEU A 45 -5.60 -0.98 8.82
N VAL A 46 -5.25 0.29 8.85
CA VAL A 46 -4.24 0.77 9.79
C VAL A 46 -4.71 0.57 11.23
N ASP A 47 -5.98 0.85 11.49
CA ASP A 47 -6.54 0.61 12.82
C ASP A 47 -6.45 -0.85 13.20
N LEU A 48 -6.73 -1.73 12.27
CA LEU A 48 -6.68 -3.16 12.51
C LEU A 48 -5.26 -3.59 12.88
N ILE A 49 -4.29 -3.06 12.20
CA ILE A 49 -2.90 -3.43 12.44
C ILE A 49 -2.42 -2.92 13.78
N GLN A 50 -2.87 -1.74 14.17
CA GLN A 50 -2.42 -1.13 15.41
C GLN A 50 -3.19 -1.59 16.64
N CYS A 51 -4.28 -2.25 16.43
CA CYS A 51 -5.16 -2.68 17.52
C CYS A 51 -4.56 -3.80 18.40
#